data_cdb3aeeab4c311c0131ed35196f22219
#
_entry.id   cdb3aeeab4c311c0131ed35196f22219
#
_cell.length_a   1.000
_cell.length_b   1.000
_cell.length_c   1.000
_cell.angle_alpha   90.00
_cell.angle_beta   90.00
_cell.angle_gamma   90.00
#
_symmetry.space_group_name_H-M   'P 1'
#
loop_
_entity.id
_entity.type
_entity.pdbx_description
1 polymer ?
#
loop_
_entity_poly.entity_id
_entity_poly.type
_entity_poly.pdbx_seq_one_letter_code
_entity_poly.pdbx_strand_id
1 'polypeptide(L)'
;MRHLIDITDLSVDEIESILDLADKMKANPAAYRDTMHGRILATLFFEPSTRTRLSFESAMLSLGGSVLGFSSADSTSTSKGETLTDTIHVVSSYCDIIAMRHPKEGAPMAATLTSRVPIINAGDGGHNHPTQTLTD
;
A
#
# COMPACT_ATOMS: atom_id res chain seq x y z
N MET A 1 5.06 15.12 -1.24
CA MET A 1 4.73 13.74 -0.85
C MET A 1 4.70 12.87 -2.10
N ARG A 2 5.34 11.72 -2.04
CA ARG A 2 5.39 10.79 -3.18
C ARG A 2 4.43 9.64 -2.98
N HIS A 3 3.88 9.17 -4.11
CA HIS A 3 3.03 7.97 -4.16
C HIS A 3 3.66 6.96 -5.12
N LEU A 4 3.34 5.69 -4.95
CA LEU A 4 3.77 4.63 -5.86
C LEU A 4 2.54 4.03 -6.53
N ILE A 5 2.14 4.59 -7.66
CA ILE A 5 0.94 4.19 -8.41
C ILE A 5 1.31 3.34 -9.62
N ASP A 6 2.39 3.69 -10.29
CA ASP A 6 2.91 3.03 -11.48
C ASP A 6 4.40 2.82 -11.29
N ILE A 7 4.94 1.74 -11.86
CA ILE A 7 6.38 1.48 -11.80
C ILE A 7 7.20 2.64 -12.40
N THR A 8 6.62 3.37 -13.33
CA THR A 8 7.26 4.55 -13.93
C THR A 8 7.38 5.73 -12.99
N ASP A 9 6.76 5.68 -11.80
CA ASP A 9 6.97 6.68 -10.74
C ASP A 9 8.37 6.59 -10.14
N LEU A 10 9.08 5.49 -10.42
CA LEU A 10 10.43 5.24 -9.91
C LEU A 10 11.44 5.37 -11.04
N SER A 11 12.58 6.00 -10.75
CA SER A 11 13.71 5.99 -11.68
C SER A 11 14.41 4.63 -11.64
N VAL A 12 15.26 4.36 -12.64
CA VAL A 12 16.07 3.13 -12.66
C VAL A 12 16.94 3.03 -11.40
N ASP A 13 17.55 4.12 -11.00
CA ASP A 13 18.40 4.14 -9.79
C ASP A 13 17.58 3.85 -8.54
N GLU A 14 16.35 4.36 -8.46
CA GLU A 14 15.46 4.08 -7.33
C GLU A 14 15.03 2.62 -7.30
N ILE A 15 14.73 2.03 -8.45
CA ILE A 15 14.41 0.61 -8.56
C ILE A 15 15.58 -0.23 -8.07
N GLU A 16 16.79 0.08 -8.52
CA GLU A 16 17.99 -0.63 -8.09
C GLU A 16 18.22 -0.51 -6.59
N SER A 17 18.01 0.67 -6.03
CA SER A 17 18.15 0.90 -4.57
C SER A 17 17.13 0.08 -3.78
N ILE A 18 15.89 -0.02 -4.26
CA ILE A 18 14.86 -0.82 -3.61
C ILE A 18 15.23 -2.30 -3.64
N LEU A 19 15.69 -2.80 -4.79
CA LEU A 19 16.08 -4.20 -4.92
C LEU A 19 17.30 -4.53 -4.05
N ASP A 20 18.29 -3.63 -3.97
CA ASP A 20 19.44 -3.79 -3.09
C ASP A 20 19.03 -3.83 -1.62
N LEU A 21 18.12 -2.94 -1.22
CA LEU A 21 17.59 -2.93 0.13
C LEU A 21 16.81 -4.21 0.45
N ALA A 22 16.03 -4.71 -0.51
CA ALA A 22 15.31 -5.97 -0.34
C ALA A 22 16.27 -7.13 -0.10
N ASP A 23 17.39 -7.18 -0.82
CA ASP A 23 18.42 -8.20 -0.64
C ASP A 23 19.06 -8.11 0.75
N LYS A 24 19.32 -6.89 1.23
CA LYS A 24 19.88 -6.66 2.57
C LYS A 24 18.91 -7.10 3.65
N MET A 25 17.64 -6.77 3.50
CA MET A 25 16.58 -7.18 4.44
C MET A 25 16.44 -8.71 4.48
N LYS A 26 16.51 -9.35 3.32
CA LYS A 26 16.44 -10.81 3.21
C LYS A 26 17.63 -11.48 3.89
N ALA A 27 18.82 -10.89 3.75
CA ALA A 27 20.05 -11.45 4.32
C ALA A 27 20.11 -11.28 5.85
N ASN A 28 19.53 -10.21 6.39
CA ASN A 28 19.58 -9.92 7.83
C ASN A 28 18.27 -9.25 8.29
N PRO A 29 17.17 -10.01 8.36
CA PRO A 29 15.88 -9.41 8.74
C PRO A 29 15.87 -8.80 10.13
N ALA A 30 16.64 -9.33 11.07
CA ALA A 30 16.69 -8.83 12.44
C ALA A 30 17.17 -7.36 12.51
N ALA A 31 18.03 -6.94 11.59
CA ALA A 31 18.54 -5.57 11.55
C ALA A 31 17.47 -4.53 11.23
N TYR A 32 16.34 -4.95 10.64
CA TYR A 32 15.27 -4.05 10.21
C TYR A 32 14.00 -4.16 11.06
N ARG A 33 14.04 -4.93 12.13
CA ARG A 33 12.87 -5.27 12.95
C ARG A 33 12.14 -4.06 13.53
N ASP A 34 12.85 -2.96 13.80
CA ASP A 34 12.28 -1.77 14.42
C ASP A 34 12.23 -0.57 13.47
N THR A 35 12.46 -0.78 12.17
CA THR A 35 12.53 0.30 11.18
C THR A 35 11.24 1.12 11.12
N MET A 36 10.08 0.47 11.22
CA MET A 36 8.77 1.11 11.15
C MET A 36 8.09 1.24 12.51
N HIS A 37 8.85 1.22 13.59
CA HIS A 37 8.30 1.37 14.94
C HIS A 37 7.47 2.66 15.04
N GLY A 38 6.25 2.54 15.54
CA GLY A 38 5.34 3.67 15.70
C GLY A 38 4.61 4.09 14.43
N ARG A 39 4.83 3.41 13.31
CA ARG A 39 4.16 3.70 12.03
C ARG A 39 3.01 2.74 11.78
N ILE A 40 1.99 3.23 11.08
CA ILE A 40 0.78 2.46 10.77
C ILE A 40 0.60 2.40 9.26
N LEU A 41 0.46 1.18 8.74
CA LEU A 41 0.06 0.93 7.37
C LEU A 41 -1.44 0.63 7.33
N ALA A 42 -2.18 1.33 6.48
CA ALA A 42 -3.56 0.98 6.19
C ALA A 42 -3.61 0.13 4.92
N THR A 43 -4.27 -1.02 4.99
CA THR A 43 -4.51 -1.88 3.83
C THR A 43 -5.97 -1.77 3.42
N LEU A 44 -6.24 -1.10 2.31
CA LEU A 44 -7.60 -0.83 1.84
C LEU A 44 -7.85 -1.65 0.58
N PHE A 45 -8.40 -2.84 0.77
CA PHE A 45 -8.62 -3.78 -0.32
C PHE A 45 -10.10 -3.81 -0.69
N PHE A 46 -10.45 -3.05 -1.73
CA PHE A 46 -11.81 -2.94 -2.26
C PHE A 46 -12.19 -4.14 -3.13
N GLU A 47 -11.24 -5.02 -3.42
CA GLU A 47 -11.51 -6.34 -3.99
C GLU A 47 -10.67 -7.37 -3.24
N PRO A 48 -11.13 -8.62 -3.09
CA PRO A 48 -10.41 -9.64 -2.34
C PRO A 48 -9.06 -9.98 -2.99
N SER A 49 -8.01 -10.00 -2.19
CA SER A 49 -6.69 -10.47 -2.61
C SER A 49 -5.90 -10.87 -1.37
N THR A 50 -6.12 -12.10 -0.92
CA THR A 50 -5.56 -12.60 0.33
C THR A 50 -4.04 -12.53 0.35
N ARG A 51 -3.38 -13.02 -0.69
CA ARG A 51 -1.91 -13.05 -0.71
C ARG A 51 -1.29 -11.66 -0.69
N THR A 52 -1.80 -10.75 -1.51
CA THR A 52 -1.25 -9.39 -1.58
C THR A 52 -1.48 -8.66 -0.27
N ARG A 53 -2.68 -8.73 0.30
CA ARG A 53 -2.98 -8.08 1.57
C ARG A 53 -2.09 -8.60 2.69
N LEU A 54 -2.00 -9.93 2.85
CA LEU A 54 -1.18 -10.53 3.90
C LEU A 54 0.30 -10.23 3.70
N SER A 55 0.76 -10.14 2.46
CA SER A 55 2.14 -9.80 2.14
C SER A 55 2.48 -8.38 2.64
N PHE A 56 1.62 -7.39 2.37
CA PHE A 56 1.81 -6.04 2.88
C PHE A 56 1.77 -5.98 4.40
N GLU A 57 0.80 -6.64 5.01
CA GLU A 57 0.63 -6.64 6.46
C GLU A 57 1.80 -7.33 7.16
N SER A 58 2.21 -8.48 6.66
CA SER A 58 3.36 -9.21 7.18
C SER A 58 4.64 -8.39 7.09
N ALA A 59 4.86 -7.72 5.95
CA ALA A 59 6.04 -6.87 5.77
C ALA A 59 6.08 -5.74 6.81
N MET A 60 4.95 -5.05 7.01
CA MET A 60 4.90 -3.96 7.97
C MET A 60 5.12 -4.42 9.41
N LEU A 61 4.49 -5.55 9.77
CA LEU A 61 4.66 -6.13 11.10
C LEU A 61 6.11 -6.58 11.33
N SER A 62 6.75 -7.17 10.31
CA SER A 62 8.15 -7.60 10.39
C SER A 62 9.11 -6.44 10.54
N LEU A 63 8.71 -5.25 10.14
CA LEU A 63 9.50 -4.02 10.29
C LEU A 63 9.18 -3.26 11.57
N GLY A 64 8.34 -3.82 12.44
CA GLY A 64 8.00 -3.24 13.74
C GLY A 64 6.84 -2.26 13.72
N GLY A 65 6.17 -2.12 12.59
CA GLY A 65 5.00 -1.25 12.47
C GLY A 65 3.71 -1.94 12.87
N SER A 66 2.60 -1.24 12.64
CA SER A 66 1.26 -1.74 12.90
C SER A 66 0.42 -1.64 11.64
N VAL A 67 -0.69 -2.38 11.59
CA VAL A 67 -1.58 -2.39 10.43
C VAL A 67 -3.03 -2.19 10.84
N LEU A 68 -3.80 -1.57 9.96
CA LEU A 68 -5.26 -1.50 10.04
C LEU A 68 -5.83 -1.54 8.63
N GLY A 69 -7.11 -1.83 8.49
CA GLY A 69 -7.72 -1.83 7.17
C GLY A 69 -8.87 -2.81 7.01
N PHE A 70 -9.21 -3.07 5.76
CA PHE A 70 -10.31 -3.98 5.39
C PHE A 70 -9.99 -4.70 4.07
N SER A 71 -10.74 -5.76 3.77
CA SER A 71 -10.48 -6.60 2.60
C SER A 71 -11.63 -6.72 1.63
N SER A 72 -12.66 -5.89 1.73
CA SER A 72 -13.81 -5.99 0.82
C SER A 72 -14.66 -4.73 0.95
N ALA A 73 -15.24 -4.29 -0.17
CA ALA A 73 -16.16 -3.15 -0.19
C ALA A 73 -17.41 -3.38 0.67
N ASP A 74 -17.83 -4.63 0.82
CA ASP A 74 -19.03 -4.98 1.58
C ASP A 74 -18.91 -4.73 3.07
N SER A 75 -17.68 -4.70 3.60
CA SER A 75 -17.43 -4.49 5.01
C SER A 75 -17.06 -3.05 5.34
N THR A 76 -17.26 -2.11 4.42
CA THR A 76 -16.81 -0.72 4.55
C THR A 76 -17.95 0.27 4.46
N SER A 77 -17.64 1.53 4.79
CA SER A 77 -18.57 2.66 4.62
C SER A 77 -18.97 2.88 3.16
N THR A 78 -18.21 2.40 2.20
CA THR A 78 -18.54 2.49 0.77
C THR A 78 -19.88 1.84 0.48
N SER A 79 -20.17 0.69 1.12
CA SER A 79 -21.45 0.01 0.98
C SER A 79 -22.62 0.81 1.56
N LYS A 80 -22.31 1.83 2.37
CA LYS A 80 -23.30 2.73 2.98
C LYS A 80 -23.43 4.06 2.24
N GLY A 81 -22.83 4.14 1.03
CA GLY A 81 -22.89 5.34 0.20
C GLY A 81 -21.74 6.31 0.35
N GLU A 82 -20.75 6.00 1.18
CA GLU A 82 -19.54 6.81 1.30
C GLU A 82 -18.70 6.71 0.03
N THR A 83 -18.20 7.83 -0.48
CA THR A 83 -17.37 7.84 -1.69
C THR A 83 -15.95 7.36 -1.39
N LEU A 84 -15.24 6.90 -2.44
CA LEU A 84 -13.82 6.54 -2.31
C LEU A 84 -13.02 7.73 -1.76
N THR A 85 -13.28 8.92 -2.28
CA THR A 85 -12.61 10.15 -1.86
C THR A 85 -12.77 10.39 -0.36
N ASP A 86 -14.00 10.24 0.15
CA ASP A 86 -14.28 10.43 1.58
C ASP A 86 -13.59 9.36 2.44
N THR A 87 -13.63 8.11 1.99
CA THR A 87 -12.97 7.01 2.70
C THR A 87 -11.48 7.27 2.81
N ILE A 88 -10.83 7.64 1.73
CA ILE A 88 -9.38 7.93 1.72
C ILE A 88 -9.06 9.12 2.62
N HIS A 89 -9.86 10.17 2.55
CA HIS A 89 -9.64 11.36 3.39
C HIS A 89 -9.68 10.99 4.88
N VAL A 90 -10.67 10.22 5.29
CA VAL A 90 -10.82 9.79 6.70
C VAL A 90 -9.68 8.86 7.10
N VAL A 91 -9.43 7.79 6.33
CA VAL A 91 -8.42 6.80 6.68
C VAL A 91 -7.03 7.40 6.72
N SER A 92 -6.72 8.35 5.84
CA SER A 92 -5.40 8.99 5.83
C SER A 92 -5.09 9.77 7.10
N SER A 93 -6.11 10.08 7.94
CA SER A 93 -5.85 10.68 9.26
C SER A 93 -5.49 9.65 10.33
N TYR A 94 -5.61 8.35 10.05
CA TYR A 94 -5.36 7.28 11.02
C TYR A 94 -4.08 6.50 10.76
N CYS A 95 -3.36 6.80 9.68
CA CYS A 95 -2.21 6.00 9.28
C CYS A 95 -1.10 6.88 8.71
N ASP A 96 0.05 6.24 8.43
CA ASP A 96 1.23 6.92 7.87
C ASP A 96 1.42 6.60 6.40
N ILE A 97 0.86 5.50 5.92
CA ILE A 97 0.94 5.06 4.53
C ILE A 97 -0.25 4.15 4.23
N ILE A 98 -0.72 4.18 2.98
CA ILE A 98 -1.84 3.36 2.53
C ILE A 98 -1.37 2.44 1.40
N ALA A 99 -1.70 1.15 1.49
CA ALA A 99 -1.64 0.22 0.36
C ALA A 99 -3.09 -0.09 -0.03
N MET A 100 -3.48 0.25 -1.26
CA MET A 100 -4.85 0.04 -1.70
C MET A 100 -4.93 -0.78 -2.97
N ARG A 101 -5.95 -1.62 -3.04
CA ARG A 101 -6.31 -2.39 -4.22
C ARG A 101 -7.76 -2.12 -4.57
N HIS A 102 -8.02 -1.82 -5.84
CA HIS A 102 -9.35 -1.46 -6.30
C HIS A 102 -9.61 -2.11 -7.65
N PRO A 103 -10.85 -2.60 -7.93
CA PRO A 103 -11.14 -3.21 -9.22
C PRO A 103 -11.18 -2.21 -10.38
N LYS A 104 -11.34 -0.94 -10.09
CA LYS A 104 -11.43 0.11 -11.12
C LYS A 104 -10.06 0.70 -11.40
N GLU A 105 -9.66 0.72 -12.67
CA GLU A 105 -8.44 1.40 -13.11
C GLU A 105 -8.50 2.88 -12.75
N GLY A 106 -7.37 3.41 -12.30
CA GLY A 106 -7.26 4.82 -11.93
C GLY A 106 -7.73 5.16 -10.53
N ALA A 107 -8.36 4.24 -9.78
CA ALA A 107 -8.82 4.53 -8.44
C ALA A 107 -7.68 4.90 -7.48
N PRO A 108 -6.53 4.20 -7.46
CA PRO A 108 -5.40 4.63 -6.62
C PRO A 108 -4.88 6.02 -6.98
N MET A 109 -4.82 6.36 -8.26
CA MET A 109 -4.41 7.71 -8.67
C MET A 109 -5.41 8.75 -8.18
N ALA A 110 -6.70 8.49 -8.32
CA ALA A 110 -7.73 9.40 -7.81
C ALA A 110 -7.63 9.59 -6.30
N ALA A 111 -7.30 8.52 -5.57
CA ALA A 111 -7.13 8.57 -4.12
C ALA A 111 -5.99 9.49 -3.69
N THR A 112 -4.97 9.67 -4.51
CA THR A 112 -3.84 10.56 -4.18
C THR A 112 -4.27 12.02 -4.03
N LEU A 113 -5.39 12.40 -4.64
CA LEU A 113 -5.86 13.79 -4.62
C LEU A 113 -6.37 14.23 -3.26
N THR A 114 -6.82 13.29 -2.43
CA THR A 114 -7.37 13.60 -1.10
C THR A 114 -6.62 12.96 0.04
N SER A 115 -5.64 12.10 -0.23
CA SER A 115 -4.87 11.45 0.81
C SER A 115 -3.86 12.42 1.45
N ARG A 116 -3.74 12.35 2.77
CA ARG A 116 -2.74 13.09 3.53
C ARG A 116 -1.43 12.32 3.67
N VAL A 117 -1.41 11.07 3.21
CA VAL A 117 -0.27 10.17 3.35
C VAL A 117 0.05 9.51 2.00
N PRO A 118 1.26 8.96 1.82
CA PRO A 118 1.60 8.25 0.59
C PRO A 118 0.68 7.06 0.33
N ILE A 119 0.40 6.82 -0.95
CA ILE A 119 -0.38 5.67 -1.40
C ILE A 119 0.49 4.76 -2.25
N ILE A 120 0.41 3.45 -1.96
CA ILE A 120 0.99 2.40 -2.80
C ILE A 120 -0.16 1.68 -3.49
N ASN A 121 -0.10 1.61 -4.81
CA ASN A 121 -1.07 0.85 -5.60
C ASN A 121 -0.78 -0.66 -5.46
N ALA A 122 -1.67 -1.38 -4.82
CA ALA A 122 -1.59 -2.84 -4.65
C ALA A 122 -2.41 -3.59 -5.70
N GLY A 123 -2.76 -2.92 -6.79
CA GLY A 123 -3.51 -3.44 -7.93
C GLY A 123 -4.75 -2.60 -8.26
N ASP A 124 -4.90 -2.17 -9.51
CA ASP A 124 -6.06 -1.44 -9.97
C ASP A 124 -6.64 -2.10 -11.23
N GLY A 125 -7.54 -3.04 -11.02
CA GLY A 125 -8.06 -3.87 -12.10
C GLY A 125 -6.93 -4.67 -12.75
N GLY A 126 -6.83 -4.63 -14.06
CA GLY A 126 -5.73 -5.26 -14.80
C GLY A 126 -4.62 -4.30 -15.20
N HIS A 127 -4.61 -3.08 -14.65
CA HIS A 127 -3.76 -1.99 -15.16
C HIS A 127 -2.36 -1.97 -14.53
N ASN A 128 -2.24 -1.65 -13.25
CA ASN A 128 -0.94 -1.50 -12.58
C ASN A 128 -0.86 -2.26 -11.28
N HIS A 129 0.31 -2.81 -10.99
CA HIS A 129 0.64 -3.44 -9.70
C HIS A 129 2.16 -3.30 -9.51
N PRO A 130 2.64 -2.09 -9.15
CA PRO A 130 4.08 -1.80 -9.16
C PRO A 130 4.91 -2.68 -8.23
N THR A 131 4.39 -3.06 -7.05
CA THR A 131 5.15 -3.92 -6.15
C THR A 131 5.28 -5.34 -6.71
N GLN A 132 4.29 -5.84 -7.44
CA GLN A 132 4.39 -7.13 -8.12
C GLN A 132 5.42 -7.07 -9.26
N THR A 133 5.46 -5.97 -9.99
CA THR A 133 6.47 -5.76 -11.02
C THR A 133 7.88 -5.81 -10.44
N LEU A 134 8.09 -5.25 -9.25
CA LEU A 134 9.39 -5.28 -8.58
C LEU A 134 9.82 -6.70 -8.17
N THR A 135 8.87 -7.60 -7.91
CA THR A 135 9.18 -8.99 -7.54
C THR A 135 9.42 -9.90 -8.74
N ASP A 136 9.01 -9.49 -9.92
CA ASP A 136 9.15 -10.29 -11.14
C ASP A 136 10.54 -10.19 -11.80
#